data_fdbfd9c797cef32e16dae82b488e6e0e
#
_entry.id   fdbfd9c797cef32e16dae82b488e6e0e
#
_cell.length_a   1.000
_cell.length_b   1.000
_cell.length_c   1.000
_cell.angle_alpha   90.00
_cell.angle_beta   90.00
_cell.angle_gamma   90.00
#
_symmetry.space_group_name_H-M   'P 1'
#
loop_
_entity.id
_entity.type
_entity.pdbx_description
1 polymer ?
#
loop_
_entity_poly.entity_id
_entity_poly.type
_entity_poly.pdbx_seq_one_letter_code
_entity_poly.pdbx_strand_id
1 'polypeptide(L)'
;MISIIDFAIKKAKTTLLIAFMVLIAGSYARQEIPIAASPNVQLPFITVSVFLDGASPSDTSRLIARPLENRLKTVTGVKNIRSTSYLSYARIFLEFEVGFDIDQALVDVKQGVEEIKYQLPLEAEDPQIQEYSEASFPVMNISIVCGSSVRQKVFYAKELKDKIEPIE
;
A
#
# COMPACT_ATOMS: atom_id res chain seq x y z
N MET A 1 13.40 -18.78 54.74
CA MET A 1 13.15 -18.64 53.30
C MET A 1 14.41 -19.07 52.60
N ILE A 2 14.39 -20.20 51.90
CA ILE A 2 15.54 -20.64 51.09
C ILE A 2 15.63 -19.64 49.94
N SER A 3 16.69 -18.87 49.92
CA SER A 3 16.94 -17.91 48.85
C SER A 3 17.05 -18.69 47.53
N ILE A 4 16.44 -18.19 46.44
CA ILE A 4 16.57 -18.77 45.09
C ILE A 4 18.04 -18.96 44.72
N ILE A 5 18.92 -18.09 45.26
CA ILE A 5 20.36 -18.10 45.10
C ILE A 5 20.97 -19.35 45.74
N ASP A 6 20.60 -19.65 47.02
CA ASP A 6 21.10 -20.84 47.72
C ASP A 6 20.69 -22.17 47.06
N PHE A 7 19.48 -22.18 46.51
CA PHE A 7 18.98 -23.33 45.74
C PHE A 7 19.78 -23.52 44.43
N ALA A 8 20.03 -22.40 43.71
CA ALA A 8 20.80 -22.43 42.46
C ALA A 8 22.24 -22.90 42.68
N ILE A 9 22.91 -22.49 43.78
CA ILE A 9 24.28 -22.88 44.11
C ILE A 9 24.31 -24.36 44.57
N LYS A 10 23.41 -24.79 45.44
CA LYS A 10 23.37 -26.19 45.94
C LYS A 10 23.05 -27.20 44.85
N LYS A 11 22.29 -26.83 43.83
CA LYS A 11 21.93 -27.69 42.69
C LYS A 11 22.46 -27.20 41.35
N ALA A 12 23.73 -26.84 41.31
CA ALA A 12 24.39 -26.26 40.16
C ALA A 12 24.14 -27.03 38.84
N LYS A 13 24.11 -28.36 38.87
CA LYS A 13 23.83 -29.20 37.68
C LYS A 13 22.42 -28.98 37.13
N THR A 14 21.43 -28.88 38.01
CA THR A 14 20.00 -28.61 37.61
C THR A 14 19.85 -27.21 37.07
N THR A 15 20.50 -26.24 37.70
CA THR A 15 20.49 -24.85 37.24
C THR A 15 21.09 -24.67 35.85
N LEU A 16 22.21 -25.38 35.60
CA LEU A 16 22.90 -25.36 34.32
C LEU A 16 22.04 -26.04 33.22
N LEU A 17 21.34 -27.11 33.55
CA LEU A 17 20.44 -27.80 32.63
C LEU A 17 19.23 -26.88 32.25
N ILE A 18 18.63 -26.17 33.24
CA ILE A 18 17.57 -25.22 32.98
C ILE A 18 18.07 -24.09 32.12
N ALA A 19 19.24 -23.52 32.42
CA ALA A 19 19.83 -22.45 31.61
C ALA A 19 20.06 -22.86 30.15
N PHE A 20 20.55 -24.09 29.95
CA PHE A 20 20.73 -24.67 28.61
C PHE A 20 19.40 -24.88 27.86
N MET A 21 18.37 -25.34 28.57
CA MET A 21 17.03 -25.47 28.02
C MET A 21 16.42 -24.13 27.58
N VAL A 22 16.62 -23.07 28.39
CA VAL A 22 16.17 -21.70 28.04
C VAL A 22 16.90 -21.16 26.81
N LEU A 23 18.22 -21.43 26.70
CA LEU A 23 18.99 -21.02 25.53
C LEU A 23 18.52 -21.70 24.23
N ILE A 24 18.22 -23.02 24.30
CA ILE A 24 17.68 -23.75 23.15
C ILE A 24 16.31 -23.21 22.79
N ALA A 25 15.42 -23.04 23.77
CA ALA A 25 14.07 -22.49 23.54
C ALA A 25 14.12 -21.08 22.94
N GLY A 26 15.01 -20.22 23.46
CA GLY A 26 15.21 -18.87 22.93
C GLY A 26 15.76 -18.85 21.50
N SER A 27 16.68 -19.78 21.19
CA SER A 27 17.22 -19.94 19.84
C SER A 27 16.16 -20.39 18.83
N TYR A 28 15.29 -21.32 19.25
CA TYR A 28 14.16 -21.79 18.44
C TYR A 28 13.13 -20.67 18.22
N ALA A 29 12.74 -19.98 19.29
CA ALA A 29 11.77 -18.89 19.22
C ALA A 29 12.24 -17.76 18.27
N ARG A 30 13.55 -17.49 18.23
CA ARG A 30 14.11 -16.46 17.32
C ARG A 30 13.91 -16.80 15.83
N GLN A 31 13.87 -18.08 15.47
CA GLN A 31 13.67 -18.48 14.06
C GLN A 31 12.21 -18.40 13.64
N GLU A 32 11.28 -18.45 14.59
CA GLU A 32 9.84 -18.40 14.33
C GLU A 32 9.26 -16.99 14.32
N ILE A 33 10.01 -16.00 14.81
CA ILE A 33 9.54 -14.61 14.82
C ILE A 33 9.63 -14.06 13.40
N PRO A 34 8.50 -13.78 12.72
CA PRO A 34 8.52 -13.18 11.40
C PRO A 34 9.10 -11.76 11.51
N ILE A 35 10.20 -11.52 10.80
CA ILE A 35 10.82 -10.20 10.73
C ILE A 35 10.11 -9.47 9.58
N ALA A 36 9.05 -8.71 9.91
CA ALA A 36 8.44 -7.76 8.97
C ALA A 36 9.11 -6.40 9.15
N ALA A 37 9.49 -5.77 8.04
CA ALA A 37 10.08 -4.42 8.05
C ALA A 37 9.08 -3.36 8.55
N SER A 38 7.79 -3.58 8.36
CA SER A 38 6.67 -2.80 8.92
C SER A 38 5.54 -3.73 9.31
N PRO A 39 4.72 -3.35 10.33
CA PRO A 39 3.48 -4.05 10.59
C PRO A 39 2.61 -3.98 9.33
N ASN A 40 2.02 -5.10 8.92
CA ASN A 40 1.08 -5.13 7.79
C ASN A 40 -0.21 -4.38 8.20
N VAL A 41 -0.13 -3.05 8.21
CA VAL A 41 -1.27 -2.18 8.43
C VAL A 41 -1.90 -1.94 7.07
N GLN A 42 -2.99 -2.62 6.80
CA GLN A 42 -3.84 -2.26 5.65
C GLN A 42 -4.34 -0.84 5.91
N LEU A 43 -3.74 0.11 5.21
CA LEU A 43 -4.22 1.49 5.23
C LEU A 43 -5.47 1.54 4.35
N PRO A 44 -6.65 1.82 4.91
CA PRO A 44 -7.90 1.75 4.18
C PRO A 44 -8.10 3.00 3.30
N PHE A 45 -7.24 3.14 2.28
CA PHE A 45 -7.29 4.26 1.36
C PHE A 45 -7.52 3.80 -0.08
N ILE A 46 -8.44 4.49 -0.76
CA ILE A 46 -8.68 4.32 -2.19
C ILE A 46 -8.48 5.67 -2.87
N THR A 47 -7.80 5.66 -4.00
CA THR A 47 -7.57 6.85 -4.84
C THR A 47 -8.29 6.68 -6.17
N VAL A 48 -9.06 7.69 -6.56
CA VAL A 48 -9.69 7.80 -7.87
C VAL A 48 -9.04 8.95 -8.63
N SER A 49 -8.48 8.68 -9.81
CA SER A 49 -7.85 9.69 -10.67
C SER A 49 -8.53 9.72 -12.02
N VAL A 50 -8.80 10.91 -12.53
CA VAL A 50 -9.42 11.13 -13.85
C VAL A 50 -8.65 12.19 -14.60
N PHE A 51 -8.30 11.92 -15.84
CA PHE A 51 -7.60 12.85 -16.73
C PHE A 51 -8.59 13.57 -17.65
N LEU A 52 -8.36 14.86 -17.87
CA LEU A 52 -9.09 15.70 -18.82
C LEU A 52 -8.10 16.66 -19.47
N ASP A 53 -7.59 16.29 -20.62
CA ASP A 53 -6.54 17.05 -21.31
C ASP A 53 -6.94 18.50 -21.57
N GLY A 54 -5.99 19.42 -21.32
CA GLY A 54 -6.16 20.83 -21.55
C GLY A 54 -7.07 21.59 -20.57
N ALA A 55 -7.67 20.88 -19.61
CA ALA A 55 -8.56 21.52 -18.64
C ALA A 55 -7.78 22.31 -17.58
N SER A 56 -8.27 23.51 -17.23
CA SER A 56 -7.74 24.28 -16.12
C SER A 56 -8.06 23.60 -14.77
N PRO A 57 -7.31 23.87 -13.68
CA PRO A 57 -7.62 23.30 -12.37
C PRO A 57 -9.05 23.65 -11.88
N SER A 58 -9.57 24.81 -12.25
CA SER A 58 -10.95 25.22 -11.93
C SER A 58 -11.99 24.39 -12.68
N ASP A 59 -11.75 24.11 -13.97
CA ASP A 59 -12.64 23.27 -14.77
C ASP A 59 -12.57 21.81 -14.35
N THR A 60 -11.37 21.29 -14.10
CA THR A 60 -11.15 19.94 -13.56
C THR A 60 -11.87 19.78 -12.21
N SER A 61 -11.82 20.79 -11.35
CA SER A 61 -12.56 20.76 -10.08
C SER A 61 -14.07 20.71 -10.29
N ARG A 62 -14.58 21.55 -11.18
CA ARG A 62 -16.02 21.69 -11.40
C ARG A 62 -16.62 20.50 -12.16
N LEU A 63 -15.93 20.04 -13.21
CA LEU A 63 -16.45 19.05 -14.15
C LEU A 63 -16.17 17.61 -13.71
N ILE A 64 -15.11 17.38 -12.93
CA ILE A 64 -14.67 16.04 -12.52
C ILE A 64 -14.73 15.86 -11.01
N ALA A 65 -13.97 16.67 -10.25
CA ALA A 65 -13.80 16.41 -8.82
C ALA A 65 -15.11 16.52 -8.04
N ARG A 66 -15.92 17.56 -8.26
CA ARG A 66 -17.18 17.78 -7.53
C ARG A 66 -18.23 16.69 -7.78
N PRO A 67 -18.55 16.29 -9.03
CA PRO A 67 -19.49 15.19 -9.27
C PRO A 67 -19.05 13.88 -8.59
N LEU A 68 -17.77 13.51 -8.75
CA LEU A 68 -17.19 12.33 -8.12
C LEU A 68 -17.23 12.41 -6.59
N GLU A 69 -16.82 13.54 -6.02
CA GLU A 69 -16.82 13.76 -4.57
C GLU A 69 -18.24 13.63 -3.98
N ASN A 70 -19.23 14.24 -4.63
CA ASN A 70 -20.62 14.18 -4.16
C ASN A 70 -21.18 12.75 -4.16
N ARG A 71 -20.83 11.94 -5.16
CA ARG A 71 -21.27 10.54 -5.20
C ARG A 71 -20.47 9.66 -4.24
N LEU A 72 -19.15 9.81 -4.19
CA LEU A 72 -18.29 8.98 -3.38
C LEU A 72 -18.44 9.24 -1.87
N LYS A 73 -18.91 10.42 -1.47
CA LYS A 73 -19.31 10.70 -0.06
C LYS A 73 -20.46 9.80 0.43
N THR A 74 -21.26 9.24 -0.45
CA THR A 74 -22.37 8.36 -0.08
C THR A 74 -21.99 6.90 0.03
N VAL A 75 -20.75 6.55 -0.28
CA VAL A 75 -20.22 5.19 -0.15
C VAL A 75 -20.06 4.84 1.33
N THR A 76 -20.52 3.65 1.70
CA THR A 76 -20.48 3.17 3.08
C THR A 76 -19.06 3.03 3.58
N GLY A 77 -18.80 3.40 4.82
CA GLY A 77 -17.48 3.29 5.46
C GLY A 77 -16.49 4.40 5.14
N VAL A 78 -16.85 5.37 4.29
CA VAL A 78 -16.01 6.53 4.03
C VAL A 78 -15.98 7.43 5.25
N LYS A 79 -14.79 7.57 5.85
CA LYS A 79 -14.53 8.43 6.99
C LYS A 79 -14.19 9.86 6.56
N ASN A 80 -13.37 9.98 5.53
CA ASN A 80 -12.92 11.28 5.01
C ASN A 80 -12.72 11.21 3.51
N ILE A 81 -12.99 12.32 2.82
CA ILE A 81 -12.74 12.46 1.39
C ILE A 81 -11.98 13.77 1.14
N ARG A 82 -10.98 13.68 0.30
CA ARG A 82 -10.16 14.82 -0.11
C ARG A 82 -10.00 14.80 -1.61
N SER A 83 -10.37 15.88 -2.28
CA SER A 83 -10.13 16.04 -3.71
C SER A 83 -9.06 17.08 -3.95
N THR A 84 -8.25 16.86 -4.98
CA THR A 84 -7.25 17.80 -5.46
C THR A 84 -7.34 17.87 -6.97
N SER A 85 -7.46 19.08 -7.49
CA SER A 85 -7.55 19.35 -8.93
C SER A 85 -6.26 20.00 -9.42
N TYR A 86 -5.69 19.39 -10.46
CA TYR A 86 -4.49 19.87 -11.13
C TYR A 86 -4.82 20.27 -12.58
N LEU A 87 -3.81 20.77 -13.28
CA LEU A 87 -3.89 20.96 -14.71
C LEU A 87 -4.09 19.60 -15.37
N SER A 88 -5.13 19.44 -16.18
CA SER A 88 -5.48 18.24 -16.91
C SER A 88 -5.83 16.98 -16.09
N TYR A 89 -5.89 17.02 -14.75
CA TYR A 89 -6.38 15.87 -14.00
C TYR A 89 -6.90 16.19 -12.59
N ALA A 90 -7.82 15.38 -12.09
CA ALA A 90 -8.30 15.38 -10.71
C ALA A 90 -7.93 14.09 -10.00
N ARG A 91 -7.65 14.20 -8.71
CA ARG A 91 -7.44 13.07 -7.82
C ARG A 91 -8.35 13.20 -6.61
N ILE A 92 -9.09 12.14 -6.33
CA ILE A 92 -9.95 12.02 -5.16
C ILE A 92 -9.34 10.93 -4.28
N PHE A 93 -9.10 11.27 -3.04
CA PHE A 93 -8.56 10.38 -2.02
C PHE A 93 -9.65 10.07 -1.00
N LEU A 94 -9.95 8.80 -0.83
CA LEU A 94 -10.94 8.30 0.12
C LEU A 94 -10.24 7.59 1.27
N GLU A 95 -10.53 8.00 2.48
CA GLU A 95 -10.12 7.36 3.73
C GLU A 95 -11.32 6.62 4.30
N PHE A 96 -11.19 5.32 4.54
CA PHE A 96 -12.21 4.49 5.15
C PHE A 96 -11.95 4.29 6.65
N GLU A 97 -12.92 3.81 7.37
CA GLU A 97 -12.78 3.47 8.79
C GLU A 97 -11.82 2.28 8.96
N VAL A 98 -11.04 2.31 10.05
CA VAL A 98 -10.09 1.23 10.36
C VAL A 98 -10.86 -0.06 10.62
N GLY A 99 -10.49 -1.13 9.93
CA GLY A 99 -11.16 -2.43 10.02
C GLY A 99 -12.34 -2.60 9.04
N PHE A 100 -12.61 -1.59 8.18
CA PHE A 100 -13.54 -1.76 7.08
C PHE A 100 -12.93 -2.68 6.01
N ASP A 101 -13.77 -3.52 5.40
CA ASP A 101 -13.34 -4.40 4.31
C ASP A 101 -13.00 -3.58 3.06
N ILE A 102 -11.70 -3.51 2.74
CA ILE A 102 -11.21 -2.68 1.64
C ILE A 102 -11.60 -3.25 0.26
N ASP A 103 -11.74 -4.57 0.15
CA ASP A 103 -12.18 -5.21 -1.09
C ASP A 103 -13.63 -4.84 -1.40
N GLN A 104 -14.50 -4.86 -0.38
CA GLN A 104 -15.88 -4.39 -0.51
C GLN A 104 -15.93 -2.89 -0.83
N ALA A 105 -15.10 -2.08 -0.14
CA ALA A 105 -14.99 -0.64 -0.41
C ALA A 105 -14.60 -0.37 -1.86
N LEU A 106 -13.66 -1.15 -2.40
CA LEU A 106 -13.21 -1.02 -3.78
C LEU A 106 -14.35 -1.31 -4.78
N VAL A 107 -15.17 -2.32 -4.50
CA VAL A 107 -16.36 -2.65 -5.33
C VAL A 107 -17.36 -1.49 -5.27
N ASP A 108 -17.67 -0.99 -4.08
CA ASP A 108 -18.65 0.09 -3.88
C ASP A 108 -18.18 1.41 -4.54
N VAL A 109 -16.88 1.72 -4.45
CA VAL A 109 -16.28 2.87 -5.14
C VAL A 109 -16.35 2.71 -6.66
N LYS A 110 -16.01 1.53 -7.21
CA LYS A 110 -16.13 1.25 -8.65
C LYS A 110 -17.56 1.44 -9.12
N GLN A 111 -18.52 0.89 -8.40
CA GLN A 111 -19.93 1.07 -8.72
C GLN A 111 -20.34 2.56 -8.68
N GLY A 112 -19.94 3.28 -7.63
CA GLY A 112 -20.24 4.71 -7.51
C GLY A 112 -19.65 5.56 -8.63
N VAL A 113 -18.46 5.21 -9.11
CA VAL A 113 -17.80 5.89 -10.25
C VAL A 113 -18.54 5.58 -11.56
N GLU A 114 -18.90 4.31 -11.80
CA GLU A 114 -19.65 3.93 -13.01
C GLU A 114 -21.03 4.61 -13.09
N GLU A 115 -21.72 4.77 -11.95
CA GLU A 115 -23.05 5.42 -11.91
C GLU A 115 -23.01 6.90 -12.35
N ILE A 116 -21.86 7.58 -12.19
CA ILE A 116 -21.76 9.00 -12.59
C ILE A 116 -20.88 9.22 -13.82
N LYS A 117 -20.34 8.17 -14.41
CA LYS A 117 -19.48 8.27 -15.58
C LYS A 117 -20.14 9.08 -16.73
N TYR A 118 -21.44 8.95 -16.90
CA TYR A 118 -22.21 9.70 -17.91
C TYR A 118 -22.31 11.20 -17.61
N GLN A 119 -22.00 11.66 -16.39
CA GLN A 119 -21.99 13.08 -16.02
C GLN A 119 -20.63 13.73 -16.26
N LEU A 120 -19.60 12.94 -16.49
CA LEU A 120 -18.27 13.43 -16.80
C LEU A 120 -18.21 13.90 -18.27
N PRO A 121 -17.33 14.84 -18.61
CA PRO A 121 -17.10 15.23 -20.00
C PRO A 121 -16.71 14.04 -20.87
N LEU A 122 -17.15 14.03 -22.14
CA LEU A 122 -16.82 12.98 -23.10
C LEU A 122 -15.31 12.89 -23.40
N GLU A 123 -14.60 14.01 -23.21
CA GLU A 123 -13.15 14.11 -23.39
C GLU A 123 -12.37 13.62 -22.18
N ALA A 124 -13.04 13.31 -21.06
CA ALA A 124 -12.39 12.75 -19.88
C ALA A 124 -12.00 11.29 -20.12
N GLU A 125 -10.79 10.95 -19.75
CA GLU A 125 -10.36 9.55 -19.74
C GLU A 125 -11.12 8.73 -18.69
N ASP A 126 -11.12 7.41 -18.88
CA ASP A 126 -11.75 6.50 -17.92
C ASP A 126 -11.12 6.65 -16.52
N PRO A 127 -11.96 6.75 -15.46
CA PRO A 127 -11.49 6.87 -14.09
C PRO A 127 -10.60 5.69 -13.67
N GLN A 128 -9.40 6.00 -13.21
CA GLN A 128 -8.46 5.02 -12.66
C GLN A 128 -8.65 4.91 -11.15
N ILE A 129 -8.98 3.73 -10.66
CA ILE A 129 -9.23 3.46 -9.25
C ILE A 129 -8.11 2.58 -8.75
N GLN A 130 -7.41 3.03 -7.72
CA GLN A 130 -6.27 2.35 -7.12
C GLN A 130 -6.44 2.26 -5.61
N GLU A 131 -6.29 1.07 -5.08
CA GLU A 131 -6.14 0.85 -3.66
C GLU A 131 -4.72 1.24 -3.23
N TYR A 132 -4.60 1.90 -2.09
CA TYR A 132 -3.31 2.19 -1.49
C TYR A 132 -2.90 1.02 -0.60
N SER A 133 -1.99 0.19 -1.09
CA SER A 133 -1.40 -0.91 -0.34
C SER A 133 0.09 -0.66 -0.10
N GLU A 134 0.59 -1.05 1.06
CA GLU A 134 2.03 -1.04 1.32
C GLU A 134 2.80 -1.95 0.35
N ALA A 135 2.14 -2.98 -0.19
CA ALA A 135 2.69 -3.82 -1.25
C ALA A 135 2.95 -3.07 -2.57
N SER A 136 2.37 -1.88 -2.73
CA SER A 136 2.59 -1.01 -3.92
C SER A 136 3.90 -0.23 -3.86
N PHE A 137 4.62 -0.24 -2.73
CA PHE A 137 5.94 0.38 -2.68
C PHE A 137 6.96 -0.49 -3.42
N PRO A 138 7.71 0.10 -4.35
CA PRO A 138 8.76 -0.64 -5.02
C PRO A 138 9.83 -1.06 -4.01
N VAL A 139 10.07 -2.35 -3.91
CA VAL A 139 11.10 -2.92 -3.03
C VAL A 139 12.49 -2.45 -3.44
N MET A 140 12.66 -2.16 -4.74
CA MET A 140 13.93 -1.70 -5.30
C MET A 140 13.70 -0.81 -6.52
N ASN A 141 14.41 0.32 -6.58
CA ASN A 141 14.46 1.19 -7.74
C ASN A 141 15.84 1.05 -8.43
N ILE A 142 15.86 0.59 -9.66
CA ILE A 142 17.10 0.48 -10.45
C ILE A 142 17.10 1.57 -11.51
N SER A 143 18.07 2.49 -11.41
CA SER A 143 18.28 3.54 -12.41
C SER A 143 19.39 3.14 -13.38
N ILE A 144 19.09 3.10 -14.68
CA ILE A 144 20.06 2.81 -15.72
C ILE A 144 20.58 4.12 -16.29
N VAL A 145 21.82 4.47 -15.91
CA VAL A 145 22.53 5.65 -16.42
C VAL A 145 23.65 5.19 -17.36
N CYS A 146 23.47 5.37 -18.66
CA CYS A 146 24.50 5.12 -19.64
C CYS A 146 24.49 6.22 -20.71
N GLY A 147 25.67 6.54 -21.26
CA GLY A 147 25.86 7.56 -22.29
C GLY A 147 25.37 7.16 -23.70
N SER A 148 24.68 6.00 -23.84
CA SER A 148 24.21 5.45 -25.10
C SER A 148 22.80 5.91 -25.48
N SER A 149 22.39 5.60 -26.72
CA SER A 149 21.09 6.00 -27.25
C SER A 149 19.91 5.45 -26.43
N VAL A 150 18.76 6.16 -26.46
CA VAL A 150 17.53 5.77 -25.74
C VAL A 150 17.09 4.33 -26.06
N ARG A 151 17.29 3.89 -27.32
CA ARG A 151 16.95 2.54 -27.76
C ARG A 151 17.77 1.45 -27.04
N GLN A 152 19.04 1.70 -26.77
CA GLN A 152 19.90 0.78 -26.01
C GLN A 152 19.50 0.74 -24.53
N LYS A 153 19.13 1.87 -23.94
CA LYS A 153 18.63 1.94 -22.55
C LYS A 153 17.38 1.09 -22.36
N VAL A 154 16.42 1.19 -23.29
CA VAL A 154 15.18 0.39 -23.26
C VAL A 154 15.48 -1.11 -23.40
N PHE A 155 16.45 -1.48 -24.26
CA PHE A 155 16.85 -2.88 -24.44
C PHE A 155 17.44 -3.47 -23.15
N TYR A 156 18.40 -2.77 -22.53
CA TYR A 156 19.00 -3.21 -21.26
C TYR A 156 17.99 -3.24 -20.11
N ALA A 157 17.07 -2.26 -20.05
CA ALA A 157 16.00 -2.25 -19.03
C ALA A 157 15.09 -3.48 -19.14
N LYS A 158 14.75 -3.87 -20.38
CA LYS A 158 13.91 -5.04 -20.64
C LYS A 158 14.63 -6.35 -20.30
N GLU A 159 15.89 -6.48 -20.69
CA GLU A 159 16.72 -7.66 -20.35
C GLU A 159 16.91 -7.81 -18.83
N LEU A 160 17.05 -6.70 -18.11
CA LEU A 160 17.20 -6.69 -16.66
C LEU A 160 15.88 -7.06 -15.97
N LYS A 161 14.75 -6.56 -16.48
CA LYS A 161 13.42 -6.93 -16.03
C LYS A 161 13.20 -8.43 -16.16
N ASP A 162 13.45 -8.99 -17.34
CA ASP A 162 13.22 -10.41 -17.64
C ASP A 162 14.12 -11.35 -16.78
N LYS A 163 15.25 -10.84 -16.25
CA LYS A 163 16.15 -11.59 -15.36
C LYS A 163 15.75 -11.51 -13.86
N ILE A 164 15.04 -10.45 -13.47
CA ILE A 164 14.65 -10.20 -12.08
C ILE A 164 13.26 -10.77 -11.79
N GLU A 165 12.35 -10.72 -12.75
CA GLU A 165 10.95 -11.17 -12.62
C GLU A 165 10.78 -12.66 -12.21
N PRO A 166 11.68 -13.61 -12.56
CA PRO A 166 11.54 -15.01 -12.12
C PRO A 166 12.07 -15.32 -10.71
N ILE A 167 12.39 -14.34 -9.90
CA ILE A 167 12.78 -14.54 -8.50
C ILE A 167 11.52 -14.41 -7.64
N GLU A 168 10.67 -15.46 -7.62
CA GLU A 168 9.63 -15.69 -6.61
C GLU A 168 10.20 -16.28 -5.33
#